data_81079242e5f2eb56afeb60bf3f051382
#
_entry.id   81079242e5f2eb56afeb60bf3f051382
#
_cell.length_a   1.000
_cell.length_b   1.000
_cell.length_c   1.000
_cell.angle_alpha   90.00
_cell.angle_beta   90.00
_cell.angle_gamma   90.00
#
_symmetry.space_group_name_H-M   'P 1'
#
loop_
_entity.id
_entity.type
_entity.pdbx_description
1 polymer ?
#
loop_
_entity_poly.entity_id
_entity_poly.type
_entity_poly.pdbx_seq_one_letter_code
_entity_poly.pdbx_strand_id
1 'polypeptide(L)'
;RFVHLINIGREHETAIRIGVNHGSLSERMMDKYGDTPQGMVESVLEFLRIAVKQNFTDIVISIKASNTRVMVETVRLLVKTMQKEHMAFPLHLGVAEAGEGEDGRIKSAVGIGALLADGIGDTIRVSLSEAPENEIPVAQALVDYFADEDSVRYDGSVRAEVLDNIGGEAEIRYTSLEDNWETFSLQAAAESGRLLWEFKATELTLVNPNFSETKLNFLSKDILQAARVRIYKTEYISCPGCGRTLFDLQKTIAEVKEASDAETMKPSPLGGEPERGALKIAVMGCIVNGPGEMADADY
;
A
#
# COMPACT_ATOMS: atom_id res chain seq x y z
N ARG A 1 -23.82 -19.84 6.78
CA ARG A 1 -23.53 -19.45 5.37
C ARG A 1 -22.12 -19.84 4.96
N PHE A 2 -21.08 -19.49 5.74
CA PHE A 2 -19.67 -19.77 5.36
C PHE A 2 -19.37 -21.28 5.27
N VAL A 3 -19.88 -22.10 6.21
CA VAL A 3 -19.76 -23.57 6.15
C VAL A 3 -20.37 -24.14 4.85
N HIS A 4 -21.47 -23.57 4.37
CA HIS A 4 -22.04 -23.98 3.09
C HIS A 4 -21.12 -23.67 1.91
N LEU A 5 -20.47 -22.49 1.91
CA LEU A 5 -19.47 -22.13 0.91
C LEU A 5 -18.25 -23.06 0.95
N ILE A 6 -17.79 -23.43 2.16
CA ILE A 6 -16.70 -24.42 2.34
C ILE A 6 -17.08 -25.77 1.70
N ASN A 7 -18.32 -26.22 1.89
CA ASN A 7 -18.77 -27.48 1.31
C ASN A 7 -18.78 -27.44 -0.23
N ILE A 8 -19.22 -26.32 -0.82
CA ILE A 8 -19.15 -26.11 -2.27
C ILE A 8 -17.69 -26.08 -2.75
N GLY A 9 -16.80 -25.34 -2.05
CA GLY A 9 -15.39 -25.31 -2.38
C GLY A 9 -14.75 -26.70 -2.38
N ARG A 10 -15.11 -27.52 -1.40
CA ARG A 10 -14.64 -28.91 -1.30
C ARG A 10 -15.20 -29.79 -2.42
N GLU A 11 -16.48 -29.67 -2.75
CA GLU A 11 -17.12 -30.42 -3.82
C GLU A 11 -16.51 -30.12 -5.21
N HIS A 12 -16.13 -28.87 -5.41
CA HIS A 12 -15.57 -28.39 -6.69
C HIS A 12 -14.04 -28.22 -6.68
N GLU A 13 -13.34 -28.70 -5.66
CA GLU A 13 -11.87 -28.58 -5.51
C GLU A 13 -11.39 -27.14 -5.72
N THR A 14 -12.14 -26.19 -5.17
CA THR A 14 -11.90 -24.75 -5.38
C THR A 14 -11.45 -24.08 -4.09
N ALA A 15 -10.34 -23.36 -4.16
CA ALA A 15 -9.86 -22.54 -3.05
C ALA A 15 -10.76 -21.32 -2.79
N ILE A 16 -10.87 -20.91 -1.52
CA ILE A 16 -11.65 -19.74 -1.11
C ILE A 16 -10.69 -18.63 -0.71
N ARG A 17 -10.84 -17.45 -1.31
CA ARG A 17 -10.11 -16.26 -0.87
C ARG A 17 -10.95 -15.46 0.13
N ILE A 18 -10.43 -15.28 1.35
CA ILE A 18 -11.01 -14.43 2.38
C ILE A 18 -10.35 -13.06 2.24
N GLY A 19 -11.14 -12.06 1.84
CA GLY A 19 -10.66 -10.69 1.64
C GLY A 19 -11.28 -9.73 2.65
N VAL A 20 -10.44 -8.91 3.29
CA VAL A 20 -10.86 -7.83 4.18
C VAL A 20 -10.21 -6.53 3.71
N ASN A 21 -11.04 -5.49 3.53
CA ASN A 21 -10.59 -4.15 3.20
C ASN A 21 -10.86 -3.22 4.38
N HIS A 22 -9.90 -2.33 4.65
CA HIS A 22 -10.08 -1.20 5.56
C HIS A 22 -11.31 -0.37 5.13
N GLY A 23 -12.10 0.09 6.10
CA GLY A 23 -13.34 0.81 5.84
C GLY A 23 -14.55 -0.05 5.46
N SER A 24 -14.38 -1.36 5.23
CA SER A 24 -15.47 -2.26 4.81
C SER A 24 -15.75 -3.39 5.82
N LEU A 25 -15.46 -3.18 7.07
CA LEU A 25 -15.76 -4.13 8.14
C LEU A 25 -17.27 -4.20 8.42
N SER A 26 -17.76 -5.35 8.92
CA SER A 26 -19.13 -5.45 9.38
C SER A 26 -19.40 -4.54 10.59
N GLU A 27 -20.64 -4.02 10.72
CA GLU A 27 -21.05 -3.18 11.85
C GLU A 27 -20.62 -3.78 13.20
N ARG A 28 -20.81 -5.08 13.38
CA ARG A 28 -20.43 -5.80 14.59
C ARG A 28 -18.91 -5.75 14.88
N MET A 29 -18.08 -5.76 13.83
CA MET A 29 -16.62 -5.59 13.97
C MET A 29 -16.25 -4.14 14.25
N MET A 30 -16.92 -3.20 13.57
CA MET A 30 -16.75 -1.77 13.79
C MET A 30 -17.10 -1.37 15.22
N ASP A 31 -18.23 -1.86 15.75
CA ASP A 31 -18.67 -1.56 17.12
C ASP A 31 -17.71 -2.08 18.18
N LYS A 32 -17.09 -3.24 17.92
CA LYS A 32 -16.25 -3.91 18.91
C LYS A 32 -14.78 -3.48 18.86
N TYR A 33 -14.24 -3.27 17.68
CA TYR A 33 -12.80 -3.06 17.47
C TYR A 33 -12.48 -1.75 16.73
N GLY A 34 -13.48 -1.06 16.19
CA GLY A 34 -13.28 0.07 15.28
C GLY A 34 -12.70 -0.36 13.92
N ASP A 35 -12.45 0.62 13.06
CA ASP A 35 -11.73 0.42 11.80
C ASP A 35 -10.23 0.45 12.04
N THR A 36 -9.71 -0.60 12.61
CA THR A 36 -8.34 -0.73 13.10
C THR A 36 -7.69 -2.01 12.57
N PRO A 37 -6.34 -2.10 12.58
CA PRO A 37 -5.64 -3.34 12.29
C PRO A 37 -6.17 -4.54 13.08
N GLN A 38 -6.50 -4.36 14.36
CA GLN A 38 -7.07 -5.40 15.20
C GLN A 38 -8.45 -5.84 14.70
N GLY A 39 -9.32 -4.90 14.32
CA GLY A 39 -10.65 -5.19 13.77
C GLY A 39 -10.57 -5.97 12.46
N MET A 40 -9.66 -5.59 11.58
CA MET A 40 -9.41 -6.29 10.32
C MET A 40 -8.91 -7.72 10.58
N VAL A 41 -7.96 -7.92 11.48
CA VAL A 41 -7.42 -9.24 11.85
C VAL A 41 -8.51 -10.13 12.44
N GLU A 42 -9.27 -9.65 13.40
CA GLU A 42 -10.35 -10.45 14.01
C GLU A 42 -11.46 -10.80 13.00
N SER A 43 -11.73 -9.90 12.03
CA SER A 43 -12.66 -10.19 10.93
C SER A 43 -12.20 -11.39 10.08
N VAL A 44 -10.90 -11.48 9.78
CA VAL A 44 -10.32 -12.64 9.08
C VAL A 44 -10.34 -13.89 9.95
N LEU A 45 -9.89 -13.77 11.21
CA LEU A 45 -9.75 -14.90 12.12
C LEU A 45 -11.07 -15.63 12.40
N GLU A 46 -12.19 -14.92 12.41
CA GLU A 46 -13.51 -15.57 12.54
C GLU A 46 -13.74 -16.60 11.43
N PHE A 47 -13.41 -16.27 10.19
CA PHE A 47 -13.54 -17.18 9.07
C PHE A 47 -12.51 -18.31 9.13
N LEU A 48 -11.26 -18.00 9.48
CA LEU A 48 -10.19 -19.00 9.58
C LEU A 48 -10.47 -20.04 10.67
N ARG A 49 -10.92 -19.60 11.85
CA ARG A 49 -11.31 -20.50 12.94
C ARG A 49 -12.44 -21.45 12.54
N ILE A 50 -13.41 -20.98 11.71
CA ILE A 50 -14.46 -21.83 11.16
C ILE A 50 -13.87 -22.82 10.16
N ALA A 51 -13.01 -22.38 9.25
CA ALA A 51 -12.39 -23.22 8.24
C ALA A 51 -11.53 -24.33 8.86
N VAL A 52 -10.68 -24.00 9.83
CA VAL A 52 -9.88 -24.97 10.61
C VAL A 52 -10.80 -26.00 11.29
N LYS A 53 -11.88 -25.53 11.94
CA LYS A 53 -12.87 -26.42 12.56
C LYS A 53 -13.56 -27.36 11.56
N GLN A 54 -13.65 -26.96 10.30
CA GLN A 54 -14.22 -27.77 9.21
C GLN A 54 -13.13 -28.59 8.48
N ASN A 55 -11.87 -28.57 8.90
CA ASN A 55 -10.72 -29.18 8.20
C ASN A 55 -10.66 -28.75 6.72
N PHE A 56 -10.82 -27.45 6.45
CA PHE A 56 -10.70 -26.86 5.12
C PHE A 56 -9.49 -25.93 5.08
N THR A 57 -8.49 -26.29 4.27
CA THR A 57 -7.18 -25.61 4.20
C THR A 57 -6.95 -24.83 2.92
N ASP A 58 -7.83 -25.03 1.91
CA ASP A 58 -7.69 -24.37 0.60
C ASP A 58 -8.19 -22.93 0.68
N ILE A 59 -7.45 -22.12 1.42
CA ILE A 59 -7.76 -20.71 1.71
C ILE A 59 -6.57 -19.85 1.35
N VAL A 60 -6.85 -18.70 0.75
CA VAL A 60 -5.93 -17.58 0.57
C VAL A 60 -6.49 -16.37 1.31
N ILE A 61 -5.66 -15.63 2.03
CA ILE A 61 -6.06 -14.44 2.75
C ILE A 61 -5.60 -13.21 2.00
N SER A 62 -6.46 -12.19 1.91
CA SER A 62 -6.12 -10.91 1.31
C SER A 62 -6.54 -9.78 2.25
N ILE A 63 -5.57 -8.99 2.71
CA ILE A 63 -5.81 -7.76 3.45
C ILE A 63 -5.38 -6.59 2.59
N LYS A 64 -6.25 -5.60 2.46
CA LYS A 64 -5.99 -4.39 1.67
C LYS A 64 -6.43 -3.15 2.41
N ALA A 65 -5.65 -2.10 2.25
CA ALA A 65 -5.98 -0.74 2.66
C ALA A 65 -5.34 0.25 1.68
N SER A 66 -5.93 1.42 1.53
CA SER A 66 -5.34 2.55 0.80
C SER A 66 -4.21 3.19 1.61
N ASN A 67 -4.28 3.09 2.93
CA ASN A 67 -3.22 3.47 3.85
C ASN A 67 -2.19 2.34 3.96
N THR A 68 -1.00 2.56 3.42
CA THR A 68 0.10 1.57 3.37
C THR A 68 0.51 1.11 4.76
N ARG A 69 0.59 2.02 5.71
CA ARG A 69 0.98 1.71 7.09
C ARG A 69 -0.05 0.80 7.77
N VAL A 70 -1.34 1.13 7.66
CA VAL A 70 -2.44 0.30 8.18
C VAL A 70 -2.40 -1.10 7.55
N MET A 71 -2.17 -1.19 6.24
CA MET A 71 -2.08 -2.47 5.54
C MET A 71 -0.93 -3.32 6.08
N VAL A 72 0.28 -2.77 6.18
CA VAL A 72 1.47 -3.48 6.67
C VAL A 72 1.32 -3.90 8.13
N GLU A 73 0.88 -2.99 9.01
CA GLU A 73 0.65 -3.28 10.43
C GLU A 73 -0.40 -4.41 10.60
N THR A 74 -1.47 -4.39 9.79
CA THR A 74 -2.52 -5.41 9.83
C THR A 74 -2.00 -6.78 9.40
N VAL A 75 -1.25 -6.85 8.29
CA VAL A 75 -0.71 -8.13 7.81
C VAL A 75 0.31 -8.71 8.79
N ARG A 76 1.21 -7.89 9.34
CA ARG A 76 2.15 -8.31 10.38
C ARG A 76 1.43 -8.84 11.64
N LEU A 77 0.38 -8.15 12.07
CA LEU A 77 -0.44 -8.56 13.21
C LEU A 77 -1.17 -9.87 12.92
N LEU A 78 -1.71 -10.04 11.71
CA LEU A 78 -2.36 -11.28 11.28
C LEU A 78 -1.39 -12.46 11.31
N VAL A 79 -0.21 -12.33 10.70
CA VAL A 79 0.82 -13.38 10.70
C VAL A 79 1.16 -13.81 12.13
N LYS A 80 1.44 -12.83 13.01
CA LYS A 80 1.75 -13.08 14.42
C LYS A 80 0.61 -13.79 15.15
N THR A 81 -0.64 -13.46 14.83
CA THR A 81 -1.80 -14.04 15.49
C THR A 81 -2.10 -15.44 14.95
N MET A 82 -1.98 -15.65 13.64
CA MET A 82 -2.08 -16.99 13.04
C MET A 82 -1.04 -17.95 13.64
N GLN A 83 0.21 -17.51 13.79
CA GLN A 83 1.26 -18.32 14.41
C GLN A 83 0.91 -18.73 15.86
N LYS A 84 0.34 -17.81 16.65
CA LYS A 84 -0.12 -18.09 18.01
C LYS A 84 -1.28 -19.10 18.07
N GLU A 85 -2.14 -19.09 17.06
CA GLU A 85 -3.27 -20.00 16.94
C GLU A 85 -2.93 -21.25 16.10
N HIS A 86 -1.64 -21.48 15.80
CA HIS A 86 -1.14 -22.63 15.02
C HIS A 86 -1.78 -22.74 13.64
N MET A 87 -2.02 -21.59 13.00
CA MET A 87 -2.52 -21.49 11.63
C MET A 87 -1.44 -20.98 10.69
N ALA A 88 -1.44 -21.49 9.45
CA ALA A 88 -0.60 -21.02 8.36
C ALA A 88 -1.40 -21.08 7.06
N PHE A 89 -1.71 -19.92 6.49
CA PHE A 89 -2.45 -19.77 5.24
C PHE A 89 -1.73 -18.80 4.31
N PRO A 90 -1.73 -19.06 2.99
CA PRO A 90 -1.15 -18.15 2.01
C PRO A 90 -1.74 -16.74 2.07
N LEU A 91 -0.86 -15.75 1.87
CA LEU A 91 -1.20 -14.35 1.90
C LEU A 91 -1.09 -13.71 0.50
N HIS A 92 -2.15 -13.02 0.10
CA HIS A 92 -2.18 -12.21 -1.10
C HIS A 92 -2.08 -10.73 -0.72
N LEU A 93 -0.96 -10.11 -1.07
CA LEU A 93 -0.66 -8.73 -0.73
C LEU A 93 -1.16 -7.75 -1.79
N GLY A 94 -1.52 -6.54 -1.36
CA GLY A 94 -1.83 -5.45 -2.27
C GLY A 94 -2.23 -4.19 -1.53
N VAL A 95 -1.80 -3.04 -2.06
CA VAL A 95 -2.30 -1.73 -1.63
C VAL A 95 -3.58 -1.45 -2.42
N ALA A 96 -4.68 -1.11 -1.72
CA ALA A 96 -5.91 -0.71 -2.37
C ALA A 96 -5.80 0.73 -2.85
N GLU A 97 -6.40 1.03 -4.01
CA GLU A 97 -6.55 2.40 -4.50
C GLU A 97 -5.23 3.18 -4.49
N ALA A 98 -4.16 2.54 -4.99
CA ALA A 98 -2.82 3.13 -4.94
C ALA A 98 -2.69 4.42 -5.75
N GLY A 99 -3.57 4.62 -6.74
CA GLY A 99 -3.54 5.77 -7.62
C GLY A 99 -2.93 5.44 -8.98
N GLU A 100 -2.41 6.45 -9.66
CA GLU A 100 -1.84 6.31 -11.01
C GLU A 100 -0.41 6.84 -11.06
N GLY A 101 0.27 6.61 -12.19
CA GLY A 101 1.59 7.13 -12.46
C GLY A 101 2.64 6.67 -11.46
N GLU A 102 3.59 7.52 -11.18
CA GLU A 102 4.69 7.26 -10.26
C GLU A 102 4.20 7.11 -8.81
N ASP A 103 3.22 7.91 -8.41
CA ASP A 103 2.65 7.86 -7.05
C ASP A 103 2.05 6.49 -6.70
N GLY A 104 1.28 5.90 -7.63
CA GLY A 104 0.70 4.58 -7.43
C GLY A 104 1.76 3.48 -7.35
N ARG A 105 2.81 3.59 -8.14
CA ARG A 105 3.97 2.67 -8.14
C ARG A 105 4.74 2.75 -6.83
N ILE A 106 5.09 3.96 -6.40
CA ILE A 106 5.80 4.20 -5.12
C ILE A 106 4.97 3.70 -3.94
N LYS A 107 3.68 4.01 -3.92
CA LYS A 107 2.78 3.57 -2.85
C LYS A 107 2.67 2.05 -2.77
N SER A 108 2.58 1.38 -3.92
CA SER A 108 2.60 -0.08 -4.00
C SER A 108 3.92 -0.65 -3.53
N ALA A 109 5.05 -0.06 -3.95
CA ALA A 109 6.39 -0.50 -3.56
C ALA A 109 6.62 -0.35 -2.05
N VAL A 110 6.26 0.78 -1.45
CA VAL A 110 6.35 1.01 0.00
C VAL A 110 5.55 -0.04 0.79
N GLY A 111 4.29 -0.28 0.41
CA GLY A 111 3.43 -1.20 1.15
C GLY A 111 3.76 -2.68 0.94
N ILE A 112 3.84 -3.11 -0.32
CA ILE A 112 4.12 -4.51 -0.66
C ILE A 112 5.58 -4.84 -0.34
N GLY A 113 6.52 -3.97 -0.71
CA GLY A 113 7.95 -4.17 -0.50
C GLY A 113 8.31 -4.36 0.98
N ALA A 114 7.68 -3.62 1.89
CA ALA A 114 7.91 -3.80 3.32
C ALA A 114 7.56 -5.22 3.82
N LEU A 115 6.50 -5.82 3.29
CA LEU A 115 6.09 -7.17 3.65
C LEU A 115 6.96 -8.24 2.97
N LEU A 116 7.31 -8.05 1.69
CA LEU A 116 8.24 -8.94 0.99
C LEU A 116 9.62 -8.95 1.66
N ALA A 117 10.10 -7.81 2.14
CA ALA A 117 11.34 -7.70 2.92
C ALA A 117 11.28 -8.47 4.25
N ASP A 118 10.10 -8.63 4.83
CA ASP A 118 9.87 -9.46 6.02
C ASP A 118 9.72 -10.96 5.69
N GLY A 119 9.79 -11.36 4.41
CA GLY A 119 9.50 -12.71 3.95
C GLY A 119 8.01 -13.06 4.01
N ILE A 120 7.13 -12.07 3.97
CA ILE A 120 5.67 -12.23 4.05
C ILE A 120 5.07 -11.98 2.67
N GLY A 121 4.25 -12.94 2.20
CA GLY A 121 3.48 -12.85 0.96
C GLY A 121 3.78 -13.98 -0.01
N ASP A 122 2.71 -14.62 -0.48
CA ASP A 122 2.79 -15.74 -1.43
C ASP A 122 2.40 -15.29 -2.84
N THR A 123 1.54 -14.30 -2.94
CA THR A 123 1.15 -13.63 -4.18
C THR A 123 0.95 -12.14 -3.95
N ILE A 124 1.10 -11.33 -4.99
CA ILE A 124 0.89 -9.89 -4.91
C ILE A 124 -0.04 -9.38 -6.00
N ARG A 125 -0.65 -8.23 -5.76
CA ARG A 125 -1.31 -7.41 -6.78
C ARG A 125 -0.93 -5.95 -6.61
N VAL A 126 -0.37 -5.38 -7.66
CA VAL A 126 -0.31 -3.93 -7.85
C VAL A 126 -1.66 -3.46 -8.38
N SER A 127 -2.17 -2.34 -7.92
CA SER A 127 -3.49 -1.80 -8.32
C SER A 127 -3.34 -0.34 -8.71
N LEU A 128 -3.32 -0.08 -10.01
CA LEU A 128 -3.15 1.25 -10.59
C LEU A 128 -4.45 1.69 -11.27
N SER A 129 -4.70 3.01 -11.26
CA SER A 129 -5.81 3.62 -12.02
C SER A 129 -5.41 3.86 -13.49
N GLU A 130 -4.83 2.82 -14.10
CA GLU A 130 -4.29 2.80 -15.46
C GLU A 130 -4.79 1.56 -16.22
N ALA A 131 -4.29 1.35 -17.45
CA ALA A 131 -4.50 0.12 -18.17
C ALA A 131 -3.92 -1.07 -17.40
N PRO A 132 -4.66 -2.18 -17.24
CA PRO A 132 -4.27 -3.29 -16.34
C PRO A 132 -2.90 -3.91 -16.66
N GLU A 133 -2.48 -3.88 -17.94
CA GLU A 133 -1.18 -4.37 -18.36
C GLU A 133 -0.01 -3.62 -17.74
N ASN A 134 -0.21 -2.37 -17.30
CA ASN A 134 0.82 -1.56 -16.64
C ASN A 134 1.13 -2.03 -15.21
N GLU A 135 0.24 -2.79 -14.60
CA GLU A 135 0.44 -3.36 -13.26
C GLU A 135 1.49 -4.48 -13.25
N ILE A 136 1.58 -5.26 -14.35
CA ILE A 136 2.39 -6.47 -14.43
C ILE A 136 3.90 -6.18 -14.30
N PRO A 137 4.50 -5.25 -15.05
CA PRO A 137 5.93 -4.96 -14.92
C PRO A 137 6.31 -4.49 -13.51
N VAL A 138 5.46 -3.69 -12.88
CA VAL A 138 5.69 -3.18 -11.51
C VAL A 138 5.65 -4.32 -10.50
N ALA A 139 4.66 -5.20 -10.61
CA ALA A 139 4.55 -6.36 -9.73
C ALA A 139 5.74 -7.31 -9.90
N GLN A 140 6.14 -7.58 -11.14
CA GLN A 140 7.28 -8.44 -11.44
C GLN A 140 8.59 -7.85 -10.89
N ALA A 141 8.84 -6.56 -11.11
CA ALA A 141 10.04 -5.89 -10.60
C ALA A 141 10.15 -5.95 -9.06
N LEU A 142 9.02 -5.82 -8.35
CA LEU A 142 8.99 -5.97 -6.90
C LEU A 142 9.30 -7.40 -6.46
N VAL A 143 8.70 -8.40 -7.12
CA VAL A 143 8.95 -9.80 -6.79
C VAL A 143 10.40 -10.17 -7.06
N ASP A 144 10.93 -9.83 -8.24
CA ASP A 144 12.30 -10.15 -8.63
C ASP A 144 13.33 -9.53 -7.67
N TYR A 145 13.08 -8.29 -7.24
CA TYR A 145 13.97 -7.59 -6.30
C TYR A 145 14.12 -8.30 -4.96
N PHE A 146 13.06 -8.96 -4.47
CA PHE A 146 13.09 -9.65 -3.17
C PHE A 146 13.31 -11.16 -3.27
N ALA A 147 13.05 -11.79 -4.43
CA ALA A 147 13.17 -13.24 -4.61
C ALA A 147 14.57 -13.69 -4.97
N ASP A 148 15.39 -12.83 -5.57
CA ASP A 148 16.73 -13.16 -6.04
C ASP A 148 17.77 -12.88 -4.96
N GLU A 149 18.39 -13.93 -4.42
CA GLU A 149 19.50 -13.82 -3.44
C GLU A 149 20.75 -13.17 -4.06
N ASP A 150 20.92 -13.26 -5.40
CA ASP A 150 21.99 -12.60 -6.17
C ASP A 150 21.60 -11.19 -6.65
N SER A 151 20.44 -10.67 -6.20
CA SER A 151 19.97 -9.34 -6.57
C SER A 151 20.90 -8.24 -6.06
N VAL A 152 20.81 -7.06 -6.68
CA VAL A 152 21.54 -5.83 -6.27
C VAL A 152 21.40 -5.49 -4.78
N ARG A 153 20.38 -6.03 -4.12
CA ARG A 153 20.16 -5.90 -2.69
C ARG A 153 21.27 -6.52 -1.85
N TYR A 154 21.90 -7.59 -2.36
CA TYR A 154 22.91 -8.39 -1.64
C TYR A 154 24.32 -8.20 -2.19
N ASP A 155 24.51 -7.68 -3.39
CA ASP A 155 25.83 -7.48 -4.01
C ASP A 155 26.58 -6.23 -3.52
N GLY A 156 25.94 -5.42 -2.67
CA GLY A 156 26.49 -4.19 -2.11
C GLY A 156 26.38 -2.96 -2.99
N SER A 157 25.72 -3.05 -4.16
CA SER A 157 25.41 -1.91 -5.02
C SER A 157 24.30 -1.02 -4.46
N VAL A 158 23.52 -1.56 -3.55
CA VAL A 158 22.48 -0.88 -2.78
C VAL A 158 22.88 -0.85 -1.30
N ARG A 159 22.76 0.33 -0.70
CA ARG A 159 23.02 0.51 0.73
C ARG A 159 21.96 1.40 1.36
N ALA A 160 21.34 0.89 2.41
CA ALA A 160 20.43 1.67 3.25
C ALA A 160 21.01 1.79 4.66
N GLU A 161 21.14 3.01 5.13
CA GLU A 161 21.73 3.35 6.43
C GLU A 161 20.73 4.13 7.28
N VAL A 162 20.72 3.85 8.57
CA VAL A 162 20.00 4.65 9.56
C VAL A 162 20.99 5.59 10.21
N LEU A 163 20.71 6.88 10.15
CA LEU A 163 21.54 7.93 10.73
C LEU A 163 20.77 8.57 11.88
N ASP A 164 21.39 8.64 13.05
CA ASP A 164 20.85 9.39 14.18
C ASP A 164 21.20 10.86 14.02
N ASN A 165 20.20 11.70 13.90
CA ASN A 165 20.39 13.16 13.82
C ASN A 165 20.55 13.79 15.21
N ILE A 166 21.26 14.93 15.27
CA ILE A 166 21.39 15.75 16.46
C ILE A 166 20.01 16.34 16.80
N GLY A 167 19.26 15.68 17.68
CA GLY A 167 17.88 16.07 18.04
C GLY A 167 16.96 14.88 18.27
N GLY A 168 17.43 13.65 18.01
CA GLY A 168 16.70 12.41 18.29
C GLY A 168 15.74 11.95 17.20
N GLU A 169 15.73 12.60 16.03
CA GLU A 169 15.01 12.11 14.85
C GLU A 169 15.97 11.27 13.99
N ALA A 170 15.53 10.10 13.55
CA ALA A 170 16.29 9.25 12.66
C ALA A 170 16.10 9.68 11.19
N GLU A 171 17.17 9.59 10.42
CA GLU A 171 17.18 9.76 8.96
C GLU A 171 17.50 8.41 8.31
N ILE A 172 16.82 8.09 7.23
CA ILE A 172 17.20 6.99 6.35
C ILE A 172 17.99 7.56 5.17
N ARG A 173 19.17 6.98 4.92
CA ARG A 173 19.93 7.25 3.70
C ARG A 173 19.97 6.01 2.83
N TYR A 174 19.43 6.12 1.62
CA TYR A 174 19.45 5.06 0.62
C TYR A 174 20.37 5.43 -0.53
N THR A 175 21.33 4.59 -0.81
CA THR A 175 22.35 4.80 -1.88
C THR A 175 22.25 3.66 -2.89
N SER A 176 22.25 3.98 -4.17
CA SER A 176 22.23 3.00 -5.27
C SER A 176 22.96 3.56 -6.49
N LEU A 177 23.47 2.69 -7.36
CA LEU A 177 24.07 3.00 -8.65
C LEU A 177 23.17 2.64 -9.83
N GLU A 178 21.93 2.20 -9.56
CA GLU A 178 20.93 1.88 -10.59
C GLU A 178 20.72 3.07 -11.53
N ASP A 179 20.80 2.87 -12.84
CA ASP A 179 20.68 3.89 -13.87
C ASP A 179 19.31 3.97 -14.52
N ASN A 180 18.46 2.95 -14.34
CA ASN A 180 17.08 2.97 -14.74
C ASN A 180 16.21 3.62 -13.65
N TRP A 181 15.53 4.71 -14.00
CA TRP A 181 14.73 5.47 -13.05
C TRP A 181 13.56 4.69 -12.44
N GLU A 182 12.85 3.92 -13.24
CA GLU A 182 11.69 3.15 -12.76
C GLU A 182 12.14 2.08 -11.78
N THR A 183 13.21 1.36 -12.10
CA THR A 183 13.82 0.35 -11.22
C THR A 183 14.31 0.99 -9.92
N PHE A 184 15.08 2.08 -10.02
CA PHE A 184 15.58 2.80 -8.87
C PHE A 184 14.45 3.28 -7.95
N SER A 185 13.40 3.88 -8.51
CA SER A 185 12.27 4.42 -7.74
C SER A 185 11.55 3.31 -6.95
N LEU A 186 11.31 2.16 -7.58
CA LEU A 186 10.67 1.02 -6.93
C LEU A 186 11.52 0.43 -5.81
N GLN A 187 12.83 0.22 -6.06
CA GLN A 187 13.76 -0.33 -5.08
C GLN A 187 13.92 0.61 -3.88
N ALA A 188 14.15 1.91 -4.14
CA ALA A 188 14.27 2.92 -3.10
C ALA A 188 13.00 3.01 -2.24
N ALA A 189 11.81 2.98 -2.86
CA ALA A 189 10.54 3.01 -2.16
C ALA A 189 10.33 1.77 -1.29
N ALA A 190 10.61 0.58 -1.83
CA ALA A 190 10.41 -0.69 -1.14
C ALA A 190 11.30 -0.82 0.10
N GLU A 191 12.59 -0.48 0.00
CA GLU A 191 13.53 -0.55 1.12
C GLU A 191 13.32 0.59 2.13
N SER A 192 13.22 1.83 1.65
CA SER A 192 13.11 2.98 2.55
C SER A 192 11.79 2.97 3.33
N GLY A 193 10.68 2.58 2.70
CA GLY A 193 9.38 2.53 3.36
C GLY A 193 9.38 1.67 4.62
N ARG A 194 9.98 0.48 4.54
CA ARG A 194 10.15 -0.41 5.68
C ARG A 194 10.97 0.23 6.79
N LEU A 195 12.14 0.78 6.45
CA LEU A 195 13.07 1.36 7.40
C LEU A 195 12.50 2.60 8.09
N LEU A 196 11.75 3.45 7.36
CA LEU A 196 11.06 4.60 7.93
C LEU A 196 10.14 4.19 9.10
N TRP A 197 9.42 3.08 8.97
CA TRP A 197 8.54 2.59 10.06
C TRP A 197 9.30 1.89 11.17
N GLU A 198 10.29 1.06 10.82
CA GLU A 198 11.07 0.28 11.80
C GLU A 198 11.84 1.20 12.76
N PHE A 199 12.49 2.22 12.22
CA PHE A 199 13.31 3.15 12.98
C PHE A 199 12.59 4.46 13.36
N LYS A 200 11.30 4.59 13.01
CA LYS A 200 10.50 5.81 13.23
C LYS A 200 11.17 7.06 12.63
N ALA A 201 11.86 6.87 11.51
CA ALA A 201 12.57 7.95 10.85
C ALA A 201 11.58 8.92 10.19
N THR A 202 11.93 10.20 10.20
CA THR A 202 11.11 11.29 9.65
C THR A 202 11.73 11.97 8.43
N GLU A 203 12.97 11.60 8.11
CA GLU A 203 13.73 12.12 6.99
C GLU A 203 14.25 10.97 6.11
N LEU A 204 14.33 11.25 4.80
CA LEU A 204 14.85 10.32 3.80
C LEU A 204 15.77 11.06 2.83
N THR A 205 17.02 10.63 2.73
CA THR A 205 17.98 11.09 1.73
C THR A 205 18.26 9.99 0.72
N LEU A 206 18.01 10.28 -0.56
CA LEU A 206 18.35 9.40 -1.67
C LEU A 206 19.65 9.86 -2.32
N VAL A 207 20.56 8.93 -2.57
CA VAL A 207 21.86 9.18 -3.19
C VAL A 207 22.04 8.29 -4.42
N ASN A 208 22.12 8.91 -5.59
CA ASN A 208 22.38 8.22 -6.84
C ASN A 208 23.04 9.17 -7.83
N PRO A 209 24.25 8.88 -8.36
CA PRO A 209 24.99 9.78 -9.25
C PRO A 209 24.37 9.93 -10.65
N ASN A 210 23.47 9.01 -11.04
CA ASN A 210 22.86 8.99 -12.36
C ASN A 210 21.66 9.96 -12.49
N PHE A 211 21.16 10.50 -11.35
CA PHE A 211 19.97 11.36 -11.33
C PHE A 211 20.26 12.70 -10.66
N SER A 212 19.51 13.74 -11.08
CA SER A 212 19.66 15.07 -10.49
C SER A 212 19.16 15.09 -9.04
N GLU A 213 19.80 15.91 -8.21
CA GLU A 213 19.41 16.13 -6.81
C GLU A 213 17.92 16.54 -6.68
N THR A 214 17.45 17.39 -7.58
CA THR A 214 16.03 17.81 -7.62
C THR A 214 15.11 16.61 -7.80
N LYS A 215 15.44 15.70 -8.72
CA LYS A 215 14.63 14.50 -8.99
C LYS A 215 14.64 13.55 -7.81
N LEU A 216 15.80 13.35 -7.17
CA LEU A 216 15.94 12.53 -5.97
C LEU A 216 15.14 13.11 -4.77
N ASN A 217 15.16 14.44 -4.61
CA ASN A 217 14.40 15.10 -3.55
C ASN A 217 12.89 14.99 -3.73
N PHE A 218 12.37 15.01 -4.98
CA PHE A 218 10.96 14.75 -5.24
C PHE A 218 10.58 13.32 -4.88
N LEU A 219 11.35 12.33 -5.34
CA LEU A 219 11.12 10.92 -5.01
C LEU A 219 11.17 10.68 -3.50
N SER A 220 12.12 11.30 -2.79
CA SER A 220 12.21 11.21 -1.33
C SER A 220 10.92 11.67 -0.64
N LYS A 221 10.36 12.81 -1.06
CA LYS A 221 9.07 13.33 -0.55
C LYS A 221 7.91 12.38 -0.88
N ASP A 222 7.88 11.83 -2.08
CA ASP A 222 6.84 10.90 -2.49
C ASP A 222 6.89 9.59 -1.67
N ILE A 223 8.08 9.09 -1.37
CA ILE A 223 8.27 7.92 -0.49
C ILE A 223 7.83 8.23 0.95
N LEU A 224 8.23 9.39 1.51
CA LEU A 224 7.81 9.81 2.84
C LEU A 224 6.28 9.96 2.93
N GLN A 225 5.65 10.48 1.90
CA GLN A 225 4.18 10.58 1.82
C GLN A 225 3.53 9.20 1.67
N ALA A 226 4.04 8.33 0.81
CA ALA A 226 3.55 6.98 0.64
C ALA A 226 3.68 6.15 1.94
N ALA A 227 4.74 6.38 2.72
CA ALA A 227 4.94 5.79 4.03
C ALA A 227 4.13 6.45 5.16
N ARG A 228 3.32 7.48 4.86
CA ARG A 228 2.53 8.21 5.87
C ARG A 228 3.37 8.88 6.97
N VAL A 229 4.61 9.27 6.64
CA VAL A 229 5.51 9.98 7.55
C VAL A 229 5.25 11.48 7.48
N ARG A 230 5.22 12.03 6.26
CA ARG A 230 4.89 13.44 5.99
C ARG A 230 4.02 13.55 4.75
N ILE A 231 3.18 14.57 4.69
CA ILE A 231 2.32 14.86 3.53
C ILE A 231 2.78 16.16 2.89
N TYR A 232 3.15 16.11 1.62
CA TYR A 232 3.72 17.24 0.87
C TYR A 232 2.81 17.78 -0.22
N LYS A 233 1.94 16.93 -0.77
CA LYS A 233 1.02 17.26 -1.86
C LYS A 233 -0.33 16.61 -1.65
N THR A 234 -1.35 17.11 -2.34
CA THR A 234 -2.68 16.48 -2.39
C THR A 234 -2.54 15.01 -2.78
N GLU A 235 -3.17 14.13 -2.01
CA GLU A 235 -3.24 12.71 -2.30
C GLU A 235 -4.56 12.37 -2.99
N TYR A 236 -4.48 11.61 -4.08
CA TYR A 236 -5.64 11.09 -4.77
C TYR A 236 -5.80 9.60 -4.46
N ILE A 237 -6.93 9.25 -3.86
CA ILE A 237 -7.34 7.86 -3.61
C ILE A 237 -8.32 7.50 -4.72
N SER A 238 -7.88 6.72 -5.71
CA SER A 238 -8.71 6.42 -6.86
C SER A 238 -8.72 4.93 -7.18
N CYS A 239 -9.90 4.39 -7.44
CA CYS A 239 -10.02 2.99 -7.80
C CYS A 239 -9.72 2.77 -9.29
N PRO A 240 -9.25 1.56 -9.67
CA PRO A 240 -8.97 1.24 -11.08
C PRO A 240 -10.23 1.06 -11.94
N GLY A 241 -11.42 1.16 -11.32
CA GLY A 241 -12.68 0.84 -11.98
C GLY A 241 -12.98 -0.67 -12.02
N CYS A 242 -14.22 -1.00 -12.26
CA CYS A 242 -14.67 -2.39 -12.43
C CYS A 242 -16.00 -2.40 -13.20
N GLY A 243 -16.60 -3.57 -13.41
CA GLY A 243 -17.90 -3.69 -14.08
C GLY A 243 -19.08 -2.97 -13.41
N ARG A 244 -18.88 -2.36 -12.23
CA ARG A 244 -19.87 -1.52 -11.54
C ARG A 244 -19.70 -0.03 -11.86
N THR A 245 -18.59 0.37 -12.49
CA THR A 245 -18.32 1.76 -12.88
C THR A 245 -19.12 2.07 -14.14
N LEU A 246 -20.01 3.07 -14.08
CA LEU A 246 -20.94 3.40 -15.14
C LEU A 246 -20.55 4.70 -15.89
N PHE A 247 -19.35 5.22 -15.66
CA PHE A 247 -18.82 6.44 -16.26
C PHE A 247 -17.33 6.29 -16.54
N ASP A 248 -16.76 7.23 -17.30
CA ASP A 248 -15.33 7.27 -17.58
C ASP A 248 -14.58 7.78 -16.33
N LEU A 249 -14.15 6.83 -15.51
CA LEU A 249 -13.50 7.11 -14.23
C LEU A 249 -12.14 7.79 -14.42
N GLN A 250 -11.35 7.39 -15.41
CA GLN A 250 -10.04 7.97 -15.66
C GLN A 250 -10.16 9.44 -16.07
N LYS A 251 -11.13 9.75 -16.94
CA LYS A 251 -11.44 11.12 -17.31
C LYS A 251 -11.88 11.95 -16.09
N THR A 252 -12.75 11.40 -15.25
CA THR A 252 -13.20 12.08 -14.04
C THR A 252 -12.06 12.34 -13.07
N ILE A 253 -11.14 11.39 -12.88
CA ILE A 253 -9.94 11.57 -12.05
C ILE A 253 -9.09 12.73 -12.59
N ALA A 254 -8.86 12.76 -13.92
CA ALA A 254 -8.08 13.83 -14.54
C ALA A 254 -8.74 15.21 -14.35
N GLU A 255 -10.06 15.31 -14.56
CA GLU A 255 -10.82 16.56 -14.35
C GLU A 255 -10.79 17.03 -12.89
N VAL A 256 -10.90 16.12 -11.92
CA VAL A 256 -10.80 16.46 -10.49
C VAL A 256 -9.39 16.94 -10.14
N LYS A 257 -8.35 16.31 -10.66
CA LYS A 257 -6.96 16.74 -10.47
C LYS A 257 -6.73 18.14 -11.03
N GLU A 258 -7.12 18.38 -12.29
CA GLU A 258 -6.98 19.68 -12.93
C GLU A 258 -7.71 20.79 -12.14
N ALA A 259 -8.92 20.53 -11.67
CA ALA A 259 -9.69 21.47 -10.88
C ALA A 259 -9.05 21.77 -9.52
N SER A 260 -8.57 20.75 -8.81
CA SER A 260 -7.93 20.91 -7.50
C SER A 260 -6.55 21.56 -7.59
N ASP A 261 -5.77 21.27 -8.62
CA ASP A 261 -4.49 21.93 -8.86
C ASP A 261 -4.68 23.42 -9.20
N ALA A 262 -5.69 23.76 -9.98
CA ALA A 262 -6.06 25.15 -10.28
C ALA A 262 -6.47 25.94 -9.02
N GLU A 263 -7.20 25.32 -8.08
CA GLU A 263 -7.54 25.90 -6.78
C GLU A 263 -6.31 26.08 -5.88
N THR A 264 -5.36 25.12 -5.91
CA THR A 264 -4.12 25.20 -5.13
C THR A 264 -3.17 26.28 -5.62
N MET A 265 -3.26 26.72 -6.86
CA MET A 265 -2.44 27.79 -7.46
C MET A 265 -2.97 29.22 -7.19
N LYS A 266 -4.15 29.38 -6.60
CA LYS A 266 -4.67 30.73 -6.27
C LYS A 266 -3.88 31.32 -5.10
N PRO A 267 -3.35 32.57 -5.22
CA PRO A 267 -2.66 33.22 -4.11
C PRO A 267 -3.63 33.42 -2.93
N SER A 268 -3.11 33.19 -1.71
CA SER A 268 -3.89 33.45 -0.50
C SER A 268 -4.30 34.93 -0.44
N PRO A 269 -5.56 35.25 -0.10
CA PRO A 269 -6.02 36.62 0.06
C PRO A 269 -5.26 37.40 1.14
N LEU A 270 -4.48 36.74 1.97
CA LEU A 270 -3.75 37.31 3.11
C LEU A 270 -2.22 37.41 2.89
N GLY A 271 -1.72 37.17 1.68
CA GLY A 271 -0.34 37.48 1.29
C GLY A 271 0.76 36.62 1.93
N GLY A 272 0.46 35.46 2.50
CA GLY A 272 1.41 34.45 2.95
C GLY A 272 1.56 33.29 1.95
N GLU A 273 2.70 32.62 1.93
CA GLU A 273 2.76 31.31 1.26
C GLU A 273 1.66 30.41 1.85
N PRO A 274 0.88 29.72 1.01
CA PRO A 274 -0.19 28.89 1.53
C PRO A 274 0.43 27.71 2.29
N GLU A 275 0.39 27.73 3.61
CA GLU A 275 0.32 26.51 4.42
C GLU A 275 -1.00 25.83 4.10
N ARG A 276 -1.09 25.26 2.92
CA ARG A 276 -2.21 24.41 2.55
C ARG A 276 -1.95 23.04 3.13
N GLY A 277 -2.75 22.67 4.10
CA GLY A 277 -2.85 21.27 4.49
C GLY A 277 -3.09 20.46 3.21
N ALA A 278 -2.21 19.53 2.90
CA ALA A 278 -2.37 18.67 1.74
C ALA A 278 -3.66 17.87 1.91
N LEU A 279 -4.54 17.93 0.92
CA LEU A 279 -5.85 17.28 0.95
C LEU A 279 -5.72 15.82 0.53
N LYS A 280 -6.66 15.01 0.99
CA LYS A 280 -6.90 13.67 0.47
C LYS A 280 -8.23 13.67 -0.27
N ILE A 281 -8.16 13.47 -1.57
CA ILE A 281 -9.33 13.50 -2.46
C ILE A 281 -9.59 12.08 -2.97
N ALA A 282 -10.80 11.57 -2.75
CA ALA A 282 -11.18 10.25 -3.22
C ALA A 282 -12.08 10.33 -4.46
N VAL A 283 -11.73 9.55 -5.50
CA VAL A 283 -12.55 9.41 -6.71
C VAL A 283 -12.87 7.93 -6.93
N MET A 284 -14.11 7.54 -6.64
CA MET A 284 -14.54 6.15 -6.62
C MET A 284 -15.54 5.83 -7.74
N GLY A 285 -15.33 4.68 -8.39
CA GLY A 285 -16.16 4.23 -9.51
C GLY A 285 -17.53 3.65 -9.13
N CYS A 286 -17.76 3.29 -7.87
CA CYS A 286 -19.03 2.73 -7.44
C CYS A 286 -19.32 2.96 -5.95
N ILE A 287 -20.61 2.90 -5.60
CA ILE A 287 -21.10 3.07 -4.23
C ILE A 287 -20.84 1.84 -3.32
N VAL A 288 -20.50 0.69 -3.88
CA VAL A 288 -20.40 -0.55 -3.10
C VAL A 288 -19.18 -0.55 -2.16
N ASN A 289 -18.03 -0.20 -2.68
CA ASN A 289 -16.79 -0.13 -1.91
C ASN A 289 -16.39 1.33 -1.58
N GLY A 290 -16.83 2.28 -2.40
CA GLY A 290 -16.45 3.68 -2.30
C GLY A 290 -16.55 4.25 -0.88
N PRO A 291 -17.72 4.18 -0.20
CA PRO A 291 -17.86 4.78 1.12
C PRO A 291 -16.87 4.26 2.17
N GLY A 292 -16.47 2.99 2.08
CA GLY A 292 -15.47 2.42 3.00
C GLY A 292 -14.04 2.79 2.62
N GLU A 293 -13.69 2.63 1.34
CA GLU A 293 -12.33 2.86 0.86
C GLU A 293 -11.91 4.34 0.84
N MET A 294 -12.90 5.25 0.81
CA MET A 294 -12.70 6.69 0.91
C MET A 294 -12.82 7.25 2.35
N ALA A 295 -12.94 6.40 3.36
CA ALA A 295 -13.12 6.82 4.75
C ALA A 295 -11.98 7.72 5.27
N ASP A 296 -10.77 7.59 4.70
CA ASP A 296 -9.60 8.41 5.04
C ASP A 296 -9.52 9.71 4.20
N ALA A 297 -10.44 9.96 3.27
CA ALA A 297 -10.44 11.14 2.43
C ALA A 297 -11.12 12.34 3.11
N ASP A 298 -10.66 13.53 2.73
CA ASP A 298 -11.27 14.80 3.16
C ASP A 298 -12.45 15.17 2.24
N TYR A 299 -12.41 14.70 0.97
CA TYR A 299 -13.43 14.95 -0.06
C TYR A 299 -13.62 13.70 -0.94
#